data_8bdb170ab24d38ba36123a4da8e13e2d
#
_entry.id   8bdb170ab24d38ba36123a4da8e13e2d
#
_cell.length_a   1.000
_cell.length_b   1.000
_cell.length_c   1.000
_cell.angle_alpha   90.00
_cell.angle_beta   90.00
_cell.angle_gamma   90.00
#
_symmetry.space_group_name_H-M   'P 1'
#
loop_
_entity.id
_entity.type
_entity.pdbx_description
1 polymer ?
#
loop_
_entity_poly.entity_id
_entity_poly.type
_entity_poly.pdbx_seq_one_letter_code
_entity_poly.pdbx_strand_id
1 'polypeptide(L)'
;MSKLTNSRGIIVSVPNIVIIMADQLAPQFTSAYGNTNIKTPNMEKLAVAGMRFDAAYCNAPLCAPSRFSFMSGQHITRIAAYDNASEFP
;
A
#
# COMPACT_ATOMS: atom_id res chain seq x y z
N MET A 1 3.30 21.73 -0.98
CA MET A 1 3.39 21.28 0.44
C MET A 1 2.41 22.11 1.26
N SER A 2 1.38 21.51 1.80
CA SER A 2 0.47 22.19 2.73
C SER A 2 1.15 22.33 4.10
N LYS A 3 0.98 23.48 4.73
CA LYS A 3 1.48 23.74 6.07
C LYS A 3 0.28 23.72 7.03
N LEU A 4 0.38 22.92 8.08
CA LEU A 4 -0.57 22.93 9.19
C LEU A 4 0.09 23.51 10.43
N THR A 5 -0.67 24.28 11.20
CA THR A 5 -0.22 24.79 12.49
C THR A 5 -0.85 23.92 13.58
N ASN A 6 -0.03 23.33 14.43
CA ASN A 6 -0.53 22.57 15.58
C ASN A 6 -1.06 23.51 16.68
N SER A 7 -1.67 22.95 17.72
CA SER A 7 -2.21 23.69 18.87
C SER A 7 -1.18 24.52 19.67
N ARG A 8 0.12 24.35 19.39
CA ARG A 8 1.24 25.11 19.99
C ARG A 8 1.80 26.18 19.04
N GLY A 9 1.14 26.47 17.91
CA GLY A 9 1.59 27.45 16.93
C GLY A 9 2.80 27.00 16.06
N ILE A 10 3.21 25.73 16.14
CA ILE A 10 4.34 25.21 15.36
C ILE A 10 3.86 24.86 13.96
N ILE A 11 4.53 25.39 12.95
CA ILE A 11 4.28 25.04 11.55
C ILE A 11 4.82 23.65 11.29
N VAL A 12 3.94 22.70 11.02
CA VAL A 12 4.28 21.33 10.63
C VAL A 12 4.17 21.20 9.12
N SER A 13 5.25 20.78 8.48
CA SER A 13 5.23 20.40 7.07
C SER A 13 4.52 19.05 6.94
N VAL A 14 3.39 19.04 6.24
CA VAL A 14 2.67 17.80 5.94
C VAL A 14 3.21 17.25 4.62
N PRO A 15 3.77 16.04 4.59
CA PRO A 15 4.26 15.43 3.37
C PRO A 15 3.10 15.08 2.42
N ASN A 16 3.37 15.11 1.13
CA ASN A 16 2.49 14.46 0.17
C ASN A 16 2.72 12.96 0.22
N ILE A 17 1.66 12.18 0.25
CA ILE A 17 1.72 10.73 0.26
C ILE A 17 1.19 10.23 -1.08
N VAL A 18 1.99 9.44 -1.79
CA VAL A 18 1.61 8.79 -3.04
C VAL A 18 1.63 7.29 -2.81
N ILE A 19 0.51 6.63 -3.07
CA ILE A 19 0.37 5.19 -2.99
C ILE A 19 0.25 4.65 -4.41
N ILE A 20 1.17 3.74 -4.77
CA ILE A 20 1.16 3.06 -6.06
C ILE A 20 0.89 1.59 -5.78
N MET A 21 -0.25 1.11 -6.25
CA MET A 21 -0.69 -0.26 -6.04
C MET A 21 -0.74 -1.00 -7.36
N ALA A 22 -0.05 -2.13 -7.45
CA ALA A 22 -0.17 -3.04 -8.58
C ALA A 22 -1.26 -4.08 -8.32
N ASP A 23 -1.98 -4.46 -9.37
CA ASP A 23 -2.91 -5.58 -9.31
C ASP A 23 -2.13 -6.90 -9.39
N GLN A 24 -2.46 -7.85 -8.56
CA GLN A 24 -1.98 -9.25 -8.56
C GLN A 24 -0.45 -9.41 -8.71
N LEU A 25 0.33 -8.45 -8.24
CA LEU A 25 1.79 -8.53 -8.24
C LEU A 25 2.30 -9.12 -6.94
N ALA A 26 2.95 -10.28 -7.03
CA ALA A 26 3.61 -10.88 -5.87
C ALA A 26 5.10 -10.49 -5.82
N PRO A 27 5.70 -10.32 -4.63
CA PRO A 27 7.09 -9.86 -4.44
C PRO A 27 8.11 -10.68 -5.24
N GLN A 28 7.95 -11.99 -5.30
CA GLN A 28 8.85 -12.90 -6.02
C GLN A 28 8.94 -12.61 -7.52
N PHE A 29 8.05 -11.82 -8.09
CA PHE A 29 8.09 -11.38 -9.50
C PHE A 29 8.76 -10.02 -9.68
N THR A 30 9.50 -9.55 -8.71
CA THR A 30 10.24 -8.28 -8.81
C THR A 30 11.72 -8.47 -8.49
N SER A 31 12.59 -7.75 -9.16
CA SER A 31 14.03 -7.78 -8.88
C SER A 31 14.36 -7.17 -7.51
N ALA A 32 13.54 -6.26 -6.99
CA ALA A 32 13.68 -5.71 -5.65
C ALA A 32 13.63 -6.79 -4.54
N TYR A 33 12.99 -7.93 -4.81
CA TYR A 33 12.92 -9.09 -3.92
C TYR A 33 13.76 -10.28 -4.40
N GLY A 34 14.76 -10.02 -5.26
CA GLY A 34 15.77 -11.00 -5.64
C GLY A 34 15.47 -11.81 -6.91
N ASN A 35 14.42 -11.49 -7.67
CA ASN A 35 14.18 -12.15 -8.95
C ASN A 35 15.22 -11.70 -9.97
N THR A 36 16.00 -12.64 -10.49
CA THR A 36 17.06 -12.35 -11.48
C THR A 36 16.57 -12.37 -12.93
N ASN A 37 15.41 -12.98 -13.19
CA ASN A 37 14.84 -13.12 -14.53
C ASN A 37 13.97 -11.93 -14.94
N ILE A 38 13.39 -11.24 -13.96
CA ILE A 38 12.52 -10.09 -14.17
C ILE A 38 13.23 -8.83 -13.69
N LYS A 39 13.33 -7.84 -14.57
CA LYS A 39 13.98 -6.57 -14.25
C LYS A 39 12.93 -5.51 -13.91
N THR A 40 12.95 -5.03 -12.67
CA THR A 40 12.11 -3.93 -12.19
C THR A 40 12.96 -2.80 -11.61
N PRO A 41 13.76 -2.10 -12.45
CA PRO A 41 14.82 -1.20 -11.97
C PRO A 41 14.29 0.01 -11.19
N ASN A 42 13.08 0.47 -11.47
CA ASN A 42 12.49 1.57 -10.73
C ASN A 42 12.02 1.16 -9.32
N MET A 43 11.55 -0.07 -9.17
CA MET A 43 11.22 -0.63 -7.85
C MET A 43 12.49 -0.85 -7.02
N GLU A 44 13.58 -1.30 -7.64
CA GLU A 44 14.89 -1.40 -6.99
C GLU A 44 15.39 -0.03 -6.49
N LYS A 45 15.29 1.01 -7.33
CA LYS A 45 15.67 2.37 -6.93
C LYS A 45 14.87 2.86 -5.72
N LEU A 46 13.56 2.59 -5.69
CA LEU A 46 12.72 2.94 -4.54
C LEU A 46 13.11 2.13 -3.30
N ALA A 47 13.40 0.85 -3.44
CA ALA A 47 13.82 -0.02 -2.33
C ALA A 47 15.16 0.42 -1.73
N VAL A 48 16.11 0.84 -2.58
CA VAL A 48 17.43 1.35 -2.14
C VAL A 48 17.32 2.73 -1.48
N ALA A 49 16.46 3.60 -2.01
CA ALA A 49 16.28 4.96 -1.48
C ALA A 49 15.40 5.03 -0.22
N GLY A 50 14.61 4.00 0.03
CA GLY A 50 13.65 3.96 1.12
C GLY A 50 13.77 2.69 1.96
N MET A 51 12.64 2.03 2.17
CA MET A 51 12.57 0.81 2.97
C MET A 51 11.82 -0.27 2.19
N ARG A 52 12.36 -1.49 2.18
CA ARG A 52 11.70 -2.69 1.69
C ARG A 52 11.17 -3.50 2.88
N PHE A 53 9.94 -3.93 2.80
CA PHE A 53 9.31 -4.77 3.82
C PHE A 53 9.29 -6.21 3.34
N ASP A 54 9.96 -7.11 4.06
CA ASP A 54 9.98 -8.55 3.75
C ASP A 54 8.75 -9.27 4.34
N ALA A 55 8.12 -8.68 5.34
CA ALA A 55 6.89 -9.18 5.95
C ALA A 55 5.85 -8.06 6.04
N ALA A 56 5.01 -7.95 5.03
CA ALA A 56 3.87 -7.03 4.98
C ALA A 56 2.59 -7.83 4.78
N TYR A 57 1.54 -7.48 5.51
CA TYR A 57 0.28 -8.22 5.52
C TYR A 57 -0.86 -7.30 5.12
N CYS A 58 -1.81 -7.84 4.37
CA CYS A 58 -3.08 -7.19 4.10
C CYS A 58 -4.19 -7.77 4.98
N ASN A 59 -5.27 -7.04 5.11
CA ASN A 59 -6.44 -7.42 5.89
C ASN A 59 -7.16 -8.64 5.29
N ALA A 60 -7.21 -8.71 3.96
CA ALA A 60 -7.78 -9.82 3.21
C ALA A 60 -6.98 -10.04 1.92
N PRO A 61 -6.44 -11.24 1.66
CA PRO A 61 -5.56 -11.50 0.53
C PRO A 61 -6.34 -11.78 -0.77
N LEU A 62 -7.30 -10.93 -1.10
CA LEU A 62 -8.14 -11.02 -2.28
C LEU A 62 -8.43 -9.62 -2.82
N CYS A 63 -8.60 -9.46 -4.13
CA CYS A 63 -8.63 -8.16 -4.82
C CYS A 63 -9.65 -7.17 -4.23
N ALA A 64 -10.95 -7.44 -4.33
CA ALA A 64 -12.00 -6.55 -3.86
C ALA A 64 -11.98 -6.39 -2.32
N PRO A 65 -11.94 -7.45 -1.52
CA PRO A 65 -11.87 -7.34 -0.06
C PRO A 65 -10.69 -6.50 0.44
N SER A 66 -9.50 -6.71 -0.12
CA SER A 66 -8.30 -5.92 0.24
C SER A 66 -8.49 -4.45 -0.07
N ARG A 67 -9.02 -4.12 -1.26
CA ARG A 67 -9.25 -2.74 -1.70
C ARG A 67 -10.33 -2.06 -0.88
N PHE A 68 -11.41 -2.77 -0.56
CA PHE A 68 -12.47 -2.23 0.28
C PHE A 68 -11.97 -1.91 1.69
N SER A 69 -11.19 -2.82 2.29
CA SER A 69 -10.55 -2.56 3.58
C SER A 69 -9.61 -1.36 3.53
N PHE A 70 -8.80 -1.25 2.46
CA PHE A 70 -7.88 -0.15 2.27
C PHE A 70 -8.60 1.19 2.10
N MET A 71 -9.64 1.24 1.26
CA MET A 71 -10.38 2.47 0.96
C MET A 71 -11.25 2.93 2.12
N SER A 72 -11.86 2.00 2.85
CA SER A 72 -12.73 2.31 3.99
C SER A 72 -11.96 2.54 5.29
N GLY A 73 -10.70 2.09 5.38
CA GLY A 73 -9.93 2.07 6.63
C GLY A 73 -10.50 1.12 7.68
N GLN A 74 -11.32 0.15 7.27
CA GLN A 74 -12.00 -0.79 8.17
C GLN A 74 -11.55 -2.23 7.91
N HIS A 75 -11.66 -3.05 8.97
CA HIS A 75 -11.46 -4.49 8.85
C HIS A 75 -12.53 -5.15 7.97
N ILE A 76 -12.12 -6.16 7.21
CA ILE A 76 -13.00 -6.88 6.28
C ILE A 76 -14.22 -7.49 7.00
N THR A 77 -14.04 -7.94 8.23
CA THR A 77 -15.13 -8.47 9.07
C THR A 77 -16.21 -7.44 9.38
N ARG A 78 -15.86 -6.16 9.39
CA ARG A 78 -16.80 -5.06 9.62
C ARG A 78 -17.52 -4.65 8.33
N ILE A 79 -16.84 -4.76 7.20
CA ILE A 79 -17.37 -4.43 5.87
C ILE A 79 -18.26 -5.56 5.37
N ALA A 80 -18.01 -6.81 5.79
CA ALA A 80 -18.68 -8.05 5.38
C ALA A 80 -18.57 -8.36 3.87
N ALA A 81 -17.54 -7.84 3.21
CA ALA A 81 -17.27 -8.06 1.79
C ALA A 81 -16.11 -9.05 1.63
N TYR A 82 -16.38 -10.35 1.66
CA TYR A 82 -15.36 -11.39 1.80
C TYR A 82 -14.82 -11.96 0.49
N ASP A 83 -15.43 -11.64 -0.64
CA ASP A 83 -15.04 -12.13 -1.95
C ASP A 83 -15.09 -11.05 -3.04
N ASN A 84 -14.70 -11.41 -4.26
CA ASN A 84 -14.67 -10.48 -5.38
C ASN A 84 -16.06 -10.20 -5.98
N ALA A 85 -17.08 -10.94 -5.58
CA ALA A 85 -18.47 -10.72 -5.99
C ALA A 85 -19.21 -9.81 -4.99
N SER A 86 -18.60 -9.51 -3.85
CA SER A 86 -19.18 -8.60 -2.85
C SER A 86 -19.28 -7.19 -3.40
N GLU A 87 -20.39 -6.53 -3.12
CA GLU A 87 -20.56 -5.10 -3.40
C GLU A 87 -19.79 -4.26 -2.35
N PHE A 88 -19.36 -3.06 -2.76
CA PHE A 88 -18.79 -2.11 -1.82
C PHE A 88 -19.92 -1.52 -0.96
N PRO A 89 -19.87 -1.64 0.36
CA PRO A 89 -20.91 -1.17 1.26
C PRO A 89 -20.99 0.36 1.35
#